data_4e276e6afeb8ff12bb93c60e8662ee14
#
_entry.id   4e276e6afeb8ff12bb93c60e8662ee14
#
_cell.length_a   1.000
_cell.length_b   1.000
_cell.length_c   1.000
_cell.angle_alpha   90.00
_cell.angle_beta   90.00
_cell.angle_gamma   90.00
#
_symmetry.space_group_name_H-M   'P 1'
#
loop_
_entity.id
_entity.type
_entity.pdbx_description
1 polymer ?
#
loop_
_entity_poly.entity_id
_entity_poly.type
_entity_poly.pdbx_seq_one_letter_code
_entity_poly.pdbx_strand_id
1 'polypeptide(L)'
;MGINRVVKKIHWVGWQKVTKPKEKGDLVLQTAKGRNTALLVKLNWRFNIEEEALWAQVLRQKYCSQRRINSANADKLQCSQIWKAVKNGRDIFNEGCMWTIGRDSNLRFWWDNWTGKGPFRCMIEGPLTRGADQWKVCELLSDFSWDWGRIPFELPFQVKSIIQAIPIPITSRGQDRLAWSGNPRGVFDLKSAYSLATAEVAAPPFSSSWIWKLDTLPKIRTFLWRCYHNSIGVMSCLARRGVDVDELCPICQRDPESIIHAIRDCNWVKGVWLQLGVNTSNQEFWMSNIQDWINLNGKANCSRAQGKPPWNITFSFAVWCIWINQNMAVFNGKRVNQNLSKEIMNQVLEFIYCVHSPRNPVRKFNRGIRWERPPLGWMKLNTDGSWLGGAERAGCGGIVRDDQGEWVAGFSRHIGSTNSFTAKLWGLREGLILCCNLNIESLVVELDAQAVVDVLKNNAYVNNVVSPLLDDCRQLTASFRRI
;
A
#
# COMPACT_ATOMS: atom_id res chain seq x y z
N MET A 1 17.70 -17.47 50.19
CA MET A 1 16.52 -16.86 49.52
C MET A 1 16.99 -15.68 48.72
N GLY A 2 17.26 -15.86 47.45
CA GLY A 2 17.73 -14.79 46.54
C GLY A 2 16.55 -14.04 45.99
N ILE A 3 16.39 -12.79 46.36
CA ILE A 3 15.41 -11.87 45.76
C ILE A 3 15.93 -11.49 44.38
N ASN A 4 15.41 -12.14 43.33
CA ASN A 4 15.61 -11.69 41.98
C ASN A 4 14.95 -10.29 41.83
N ARG A 5 15.71 -9.23 41.98
CA ARG A 5 15.29 -7.88 41.57
C ARG A 5 15.10 -7.89 40.09
N VAL A 6 13.85 -7.93 39.65
CA VAL A 6 13.48 -7.67 38.25
C VAL A 6 13.91 -6.25 37.92
N VAL A 7 15.05 -6.10 37.28
CA VAL A 7 15.52 -4.79 36.79
C VAL A 7 14.51 -4.31 35.77
N LYS A 8 13.66 -3.34 36.12
CA LYS A 8 12.72 -2.71 35.19
C LYS A 8 13.51 -2.08 34.06
N LYS A 9 13.44 -2.64 32.86
CA LYS A 9 14.04 -2.04 31.68
C LYS A 9 13.34 -0.72 31.36
N ILE A 10 14.12 0.33 31.06
CA ILE A 10 13.60 1.65 30.70
C ILE A 10 13.02 1.59 29.31
N HIS A 11 11.75 1.90 29.18
CA HIS A 11 11.07 2.04 27.88
C HIS A 11 11.16 3.50 27.40
N TRP A 12 11.97 3.73 26.36
CA TRP A 12 12.22 5.08 25.83
C TRP A 12 11.02 5.69 25.08
N VAL A 13 10.28 4.87 24.32
CA VAL A 13 9.13 5.31 23.50
C VAL A 13 7.93 4.43 23.84
N GLY A 14 6.77 5.04 24.03
CA GLY A 14 5.52 4.32 24.28
C GLY A 14 5.11 3.45 23.08
N TRP A 15 4.54 2.27 23.39
CA TRP A 15 4.14 1.28 22.38
C TRP A 15 3.23 1.86 21.29
N GLN A 16 2.28 2.72 21.65
CA GLN A 16 1.37 3.37 20.71
C GLN A 16 2.09 4.20 19.62
N LYS A 17 3.28 4.74 19.91
CA LYS A 17 4.09 5.50 18.94
C LYS A 17 4.86 4.57 18.02
N VAL A 18 5.51 3.52 18.57
CA VAL A 18 6.32 2.59 17.75
C VAL A 18 5.50 1.73 16.81
N THR A 19 4.19 1.60 17.02
CA THR A 19 3.32 0.73 16.20
C THR A 19 2.65 1.45 15.02
N LYS A 20 2.75 2.77 14.92
CA LYS A 20 2.18 3.50 13.79
C LYS A 20 3.05 3.39 12.52
N PRO A 21 2.46 3.53 11.31
CA PRO A 21 3.18 3.53 10.03
C PRO A 21 4.21 4.66 9.91
N LYS A 22 5.23 4.48 9.06
CA LYS A 22 6.24 5.52 8.75
C LYS A 22 5.62 6.76 8.12
N GLU A 23 4.58 6.61 7.34
CA GLU A 23 3.80 7.69 6.76
C GLU A 23 3.12 8.54 7.83
N LYS A 24 2.85 7.94 9.00
CA LYS A 24 2.36 8.60 10.23
C LYS A 24 3.49 8.97 11.19
N GLY A 25 4.75 8.87 10.75
CA GLY A 25 5.94 9.34 11.47
C GLY A 25 6.59 8.36 12.45
N ASP A 26 6.20 7.07 12.46
CA ASP A 26 6.65 6.10 13.46
C ASP A 26 7.39 4.85 12.89
N LEU A 27 7.53 3.74 13.64
CA LEU A 27 8.46 2.65 13.32
C LEU A 27 7.86 1.43 12.61
N VAL A 28 6.54 1.39 12.38
CA VAL A 28 5.83 0.26 11.70
C VAL A 28 5.90 -1.08 12.46
N LEU A 29 6.06 -1.09 13.77
CA LEU A 29 5.95 -2.34 14.51
C LEU A 29 4.48 -2.77 14.59
N GLN A 30 4.22 -4.04 14.29
CA GLN A 30 2.85 -4.55 14.33
C GLN A 30 2.38 -4.77 15.76
N THR A 31 1.14 -4.32 16.07
CA THR A 31 0.52 -4.61 17.36
C THR A 31 0.12 -6.09 17.44
N ALA A 32 0.25 -6.70 18.63
CA ALA A 32 -0.20 -8.08 18.85
C ALA A 32 -1.71 -8.24 18.57
N LYS A 33 -2.53 -7.26 18.97
CA LYS A 33 -3.97 -7.26 18.69
C LYS A 33 -4.28 -7.24 17.19
N GLY A 34 -3.71 -6.29 16.44
CA GLY A 34 -3.90 -6.20 15.00
C GLY A 34 -3.39 -7.44 14.27
N ARG A 35 -2.23 -7.98 14.68
CA ARG A 35 -1.69 -9.21 14.13
C ARG A 35 -2.60 -10.41 14.37
N ASN A 36 -3.12 -10.54 15.60
CA ASN A 36 -4.08 -11.59 15.93
C ASN A 36 -5.35 -11.47 15.08
N THR A 37 -5.90 -10.26 14.95
CA THR A 37 -7.09 -10.03 14.11
C THR A 37 -6.83 -10.41 12.65
N ALA A 38 -5.68 -10.05 12.07
CA ALA A 38 -5.31 -10.45 10.71
C ALA A 38 -5.21 -11.98 10.56
N LEU A 39 -4.74 -12.69 11.59
CA LEU A 39 -4.72 -14.17 11.61
C LEU A 39 -6.14 -14.76 11.70
N LEU A 40 -7.06 -14.13 12.42
CA LEU A 40 -8.47 -14.54 12.44
C LEU A 40 -9.14 -14.33 11.07
N VAL A 41 -8.82 -13.26 10.37
CA VAL A 41 -9.23 -13.03 8.97
C VAL A 41 -8.66 -14.11 8.05
N LYS A 42 -7.38 -14.48 8.20
CA LYS A 42 -6.77 -15.60 7.47
C LYS A 42 -7.53 -16.91 7.70
N LEU A 43 -7.98 -17.16 8.93
CA LEU A 43 -8.76 -18.36 9.24
C LEU A 43 -10.10 -18.35 8.49
N ASN A 44 -10.79 -17.20 8.41
CA ASN A 44 -11.99 -17.05 7.60
C ASN A 44 -11.73 -17.29 6.12
N TRP A 45 -10.63 -16.72 5.57
CA TRP A 45 -10.23 -16.94 4.19
C TRP A 45 -10.06 -18.45 3.91
N ARG A 46 -9.28 -19.14 4.73
CA ARG A 46 -9.06 -20.59 4.61
C ARG A 46 -10.36 -21.38 4.74
N PHE A 47 -11.24 -21.00 5.66
CA PHE A 47 -12.54 -21.65 5.84
C PHE A 47 -13.40 -21.60 4.56
N ASN A 48 -13.30 -20.53 3.78
CA ASN A 48 -14.06 -20.38 2.54
C ASN A 48 -13.42 -21.07 1.33
N ILE A 49 -12.09 -21.15 1.24
CA ILE A 49 -11.40 -21.71 0.07
C ILE A 49 -10.99 -23.18 0.23
N GLU A 50 -10.77 -23.64 1.47
CA GLU A 50 -10.37 -25.02 1.76
C GLU A 50 -11.60 -25.91 2.01
N GLU A 51 -12.47 -26.04 1.00
CA GLU A 51 -13.75 -26.75 1.15
C GLU A 51 -13.60 -28.22 1.50
N GLU A 52 -12.60 -28.88 0.91
CA GLU A 52 -12.28 -30.29 1.10
C GLU A 52 -11.54 -30.58 2.41
N ALA A 53 -11.05 -29.56 3.10
CA ALA A 53 -10.33 -29.76 4.36
C ALA A 53 -11.25 -30.26 5.47
N LEU A 54 -10.90 -31.35 6.13
CA LEU A 54 -11.71 -31.99 7.17
C LEU A 54 -12.17 -31.01 8.27
N TRP A 55 -11.27 -30.13 8.71
CA TRP A 55 -11.62 -29.13 9.75
C TRP A 55 -12.71 -28.18 9.29
N ALA A 56 -12.72 -27.78 8.02
CA ALA A 56 -13.74 -26.87 7.47
C ALA A 56 -15.07 -27.61 7.29
N GLN A 57 -15.05 -28.84 6.81
CA GLN A 57 -16.23 -29.68 6.67
C GLN A 57 -16.93 -29.92 8.03
N VAL A 58 -16.15 -30.28 9.06
CA VAL A 58 -16.68 -30.47 10.43
C VAL A 58 -17.34 -29.19 10.96
N LEU A 59 -16.69 -28.03 10.76
CA LEU A 59 -17.28 -26.76 11.22
C LEU A 59 -18.53 -26.37 10.43
N ARG A 60 -18.58 -26.63 9.11
CA ARG A 60 -19.78 -26.37 8.28
C ARG A 60 -20.93 -27.25 8.72
N GLN A 61 -20.71 -28.54 8.89
CA GLN A 61 -21.75 -29.46 9.34
C GLN A 61 -22.27 -29.08 10.73
N LYS A 62 -21.38 -28.71 11.66
CA LYS A 62 -21.75 -28.43 13.04
C LYS A 62 -22.45 -27.07 13.21
N TYR A 63 -22.00 -26.01 12.46
CA TYR A 63 -22.40 -24.63 12.73
C TYR A 63 -23.12 -23.93 11.58
N CYS A 64 -23.06 -24.46 10.33
CA CYS A 64 -23.67 -23.81 9.16
C CYS A 64 -24.87 -24.59 8.60
N SER A 65 -25.24 -25.75 9.15
CA SER A 65 -26.42 -26.51 8.69
C SER A 65 -27.72 -25.74 9.00
N GLN A 66 -28.56 -25.58 8.00
CA GLN A 66 -29.80 -24.75 8.01
C GLN A 66 -30.78 -25.04 9.15
N ARG A 67 -30.75 -26.20 9.78
CA ARG A 67 -31.68 -26.58 10.88
C ARG A 67 -31.42 -25.81 12.19
N ARG A 68 -30.32 -25.09 12.36
CA ARG A 68 -29.97 -24.38 13.62
C ARG A 68 -29.99 -22.86 13.55
N ILE A 69 -30.24 -22.26 12.37
CA ILE A 69 -30.24 -20.81 12.19
C ILE A 69 -31.50 -20.14 12.78
N ASN A 70 -32.58 -20.88 12.95
CA ASN A 70 -33.85 -20.34 13.41
C ASN A 70 -34.10 -20.42 14.94
N SER A 71 -33.13 -20.78 15.76
CA SER A 71 -33.30 -20.72 17.20
C SER A 71 -32.63 -19.47 17.78
N ALA A 72 -33.43 -18.61 18.42
CA ALA A 72 -32.99 -17.46 19.21
C ALA A 72 -31.97 -17.81 20.32
N ASN A 73 -31.65 -19.09 20.50
CA ASN A 73 -30.71 -19.63 21.46
C ASN A 73 -29.33 -20.03 20.84
N ALA A 74 -29.10 -19.77 19.56
CA ALA A 74 -27.83 -20.15 18.88
C ALA A 74 -26.60 -19.48 19.50
N ASP A 75 -26.74 -18.34 20.15
CA ASP A 75 -25.63 -17.63 20.81
C ASP A 75 -25.24 -18.22 22.19
N LYS A 76 -26.08 -19.06 22.79
CA LYS A 76 -25.79 -19.70 24.10
C LYS A 76 -25.13 -21.07 24.00
N LEU A 77 -25.01 -21.66 22.80
CA LEU A 77 -24.29 -22.93 22.64
C LEU A 77 -22.79 -22.73 22.84
N GLN A 78 -22.18 -23.61 23.64
CA GLN A 78 -20.72 -23.65 23.80
C GLN A 78 -20.05 -23.88 22.44
N CYS A 79 -19.60 -22.80 21.82
CA CYS A 79 -18.87 -22.85 20.56
C CYS A 79 -17.42 -23.28 20.79
N SER A 80 -16.87 -24.11 19.89
CA SER A 80 -15.44 -24.41 19.90
C SER A 80 -14.60 -23.12 19.77
N GLN A 81 -13.37 -23.14 20.27
CA GLN A 81 -12.46 -21.99 20.18
C GLN A 81 -12.19 -21.59 18.73
N ILE A 82 -12.08 -22.58 17.83
CA ILE A 82 -11.87 -22.31 16.39
C ILE A 82 -13.09 -21.59 15.79
N TRP A 83 -14.32 -22.00 16.14
CA TRP A 83 -15.52 -21.33 15.65
C TRP A 83 -15.67 -19.91 16.21
N LYS A 84 -15.31 -19.69 17.48
CA LYS A 84 -15.20 -18.33 18.04
C LYS A 84 -14.19 -17.48 17.27
N ALA A 85 -13.04 -18.06 16.92
CA ALA A 85 -12.03 -17.38 16.13
C ALA A 85 -12.56 -17.00 14.73
N VAL A 86 -13.27 -17.91 14.04
CA VAL A 86 -13.94 -17.61 12.76
C VAL A 86 -14.96 -16.48 12.92
N LYS A 87 -15.81 -16.51 13.95
CA LYS A 87 -16.78 -15.43 14.22
C LYS A 87 -16.08 -14.08 14.42
N ASN A 88 -15.03 -14.03 15.23
CA ASN A 88 -14.32 -12.79 15.57
C ASN A 88 -13.57 -12.16 14.39
N GLY A 89 -13.23 -12.92 13.37
CA GLY A 89 -12.59 -12.40 12.17
C GLY A 89 -13.54 -12.08 11.01
N ARG A 90 -14.83 -12.40 11.16
CA ARG A 90 -15.82 -12.37 10.07
C ARG A 90 -16.07 -10.96 9.52
N ASP A 91 -16.19 -9.96 10.38
CA ASP A 91 -16.56 -8.61 9.93
C ASP A 91 -15.49 -8.02 9.03
N ILE A 92 -14.24 -8.07 9.47
CA ILE A 92 -13.09 -7.59 8.67
C ILE A 92 -12.87 -8.48 7.44
N PHE A 93 -13.13 -9.79 7.53
CA PHE A 93 -13.10 -10.66 6.37
C PHE A 93 -14.13 -10.22 5.32
N ASN A 94 -15.38 -9.97 5.72
CA ASN A 94 -16.44 -9.52 4.82
C ASN A 94 -16.15 -8.15 4.18
N GLU A 95 -15.50 -7.26 4.92
CA GLU A 95 -15.05 -5.97 4.39
C GLU A 95 -13.95 -6.12 3.33
N GLY A 96 -13.01 -7.05 3.56
CA GLY A 96 -11.85 -7.26 2.69
C GLY A 96 -12.06 -8.26 1.56
N CYS A 97 -13.12 -9.06 1.56
CA CYS A 97 -13.37 -10.03 0.50
C CYS A 97 -14.32 -9.47 -0.58
N MET A 98 -14.13 -9.97 -1.79
CA MET A 98 -15.03 -9.72 -2.93
C MET A 98 -15.17 -11.00 -3.75
N TRP A 99 -16.21 -11.07 -4.57
CA TRP A 99 -16.42 -12.17 -5.49
C TRP A 99 -16.17 -11.74 -6.93
N THR A 100 -15.43 -12.54 -7.67
CA THR A 100 -15.37 -12.44 -9.12
C THR A 100 -16.47 -13.32 -9.69
N ILE A 101 -17.34 -12.72 -10.51
CA ILE A 101 -18.54 -13.39 -10.99
C ILE A 101 -18.23 -14.41 -12.09
N GLY A 102 -18.89 -15.57 -12.00
CA GLY A 102 -19.04 -16.51 -13.08
C GLY A 102 -20.26 -16.17 -13.95
N ARG A 103 -20.44 -16.87 -15.06
CA ARG A 103 -21.59 -16.67 -15.96
C ARG A 103 -22.92 -17.07 -15.29
N ASP A 104 -22.90 -18.15 -14.54
CA ASP A 104 -24.08 -18.70 -13.85
C ASP A 104 -24.06 -18.31 -12.35
N SER A 105 -23.63 -17.08 -12.05
CA SER A 105 -23.44 -16.58 -10.70
C SER A 105 -24.73 -16.62 -9.87
N ASN A 106 -24.67 -17.29 -8.74
CA ASN A 106 -25.76 -17.35 -7.76
C ASN A 106 -25.65 -16.28 -6.66
N LEU A 107 -24.72 -15.35 -6.78
CA LEU A 107 -24.55 -14.25 -5.83
C LEU A 107 -25.79 -13.35 -5.87
N ARG A 108 -26.21 -12.88 -4.69
CA ARG A 108 -27.32 -11.95 -4.56
C ARG A 108 -26.89 -10.55 -4.97
N PHE A 109 -27.53 -10.02 -6.01
CA PHE A 109 -27.13 -8.77 -6.65
C PHE A 109 -26.97 -7.59 -5.66
N TRP A 110 -27.89 -7.43 -4.73
CA TRP A 110 -27.92 -6.32 -3.80
C TRP A 110 -27.10 -6.54 -2.52
N TRP A 111 -26.91 -7.79 -2.10
CA TRP A 111 -26.45 -8.09 -0.75
C TRP A 111 -25.03 -8.64 -0.68
N ASP A 112 -24.57 -9.28 -1.71
CA ASP A 112 -23.23 -9.85 -1.73
C ASP A 112 -22.22 -8.81 -2.26
N ASN A 113 -20.99 -8.81 -1.71
CA ASN A 113 -19.94 -7.92 -2.16
C ASN A 113 -19.18 -8.55 -3.34
N TRP A 114 -19.69 -8.35 -4.54
CA TRP A 114 -19.07 -8.85 -5.78
C TRP A 114 -18.35 -7.77 -6.59
N THR A 115 -18.32 -6.55 -6.10
CA THR A 115 -17.61 -5.44 -6.75
C THR A 115 -16.36 -4.99 -6.01
N GLY A 116 -16.15 -5.46 -4.78
CA GLY A 116 -15.08 -5.00 -3.90
C GLY A 116 -15.33 -3.62 -3.27
N LYS A 117 -16.48 -3.01 -3.55
CA LYS A 117 -16.88 -1.71 -2.96
C LYS A 117 -17.94 -1.85 -1.85
N GLY A 118 -18.29 -3.08 -1.50
CA GLY A 118 -19.37 -3.42 -0.57
C GLY A 118 -20.68 -3.80 -1.27
N PRO A 119 -21.69 -4.23 -0.51
CA PRO A 119 -23.02 -4.55 -1.06
C PRO A 119 -23.68 -3.32 -1.67
N PHE A 120 -24.29 -3.46 -2.85
CA PHE A 120 -24.99 -2.33 -3.50
C PHE A 120 -26.16 -1.80 -2.68
N ARG A 121 -26.76 -2.63 -1.84
CA ARG A 121 -27.83 -2.17 -0.94
C ARG A 121 -27.40 -1.01 -0.04
N CYS A 122 -26.12 -0.94 0.30
CA CYS A 122 -25.56 0.16 1.10
C CYS A 122 -25.30 1.45 0.27
N MET A 123 -25.35 1.36 -1.06
CA MET A 123 -25.09 2.47 -1.98
C MET A 123 -26.36 3.08 -2.56
N ILE A 124 -27.53 2.49 -2.28
CA ILE A 124 -28.81 2.88 -2.86
C ILE A 124 -29.77 3.22 -1.72
N GLU A 125 -30.41 4.37 -1.81
CA GLU A 125 -31.45 4.81 -0.90
C GLU A 125 -32.85 4.38 -1.39
N GLY A 126 -33.78 4.20 -0.46
CA GLY A 126 -35.16 3.86 -0.75
C GLY A 126 -35.47 2.35 -0.75
N PRO A 127 -36.74 1.96 -0.89
CA PRO A 127 -37.18 0.58 -0.90
C PRO A 127 -36.87 -0.08 -2.26
N LEU A 128 -36.50 -1.36 -2.23
CA LEU A 128 -36.45 -2.18 -3.44
C LEU A 128 -37.86 -2.57 -3.86
N THR A 129 -38.08 -2.78 -5.16
CA THR A 129 -39.32 -3.34 -5.67
C THR A 129 -39.53 -4.75 -5.12
N ARG A 130 -40.80 -5.17 -5.03
CA ARG A 130 -41.17 -6.48 -4.47
C ARG A 130 -40.46 -7.60 -5.23
N GLY A 131 -39.69 -8.43 -4.52
CA GLY A 131 -38.94 -9.55 -5.09
C GLY A 131 -37.54 -9.18 -5.58
N ALA A 132 -37.20 -7.90 -5.76
CA ALA A 132 -35.87 -7.48 -6.24
C ALA A 132 -34.77 -7.80 -5.20
N ASP A 133 -35.09 -7.93 -3.93
CA ASP A 133 -34.18 -8.33 -2.86
C ASP A 133 -33.60 -9.74 -3.06
N GLN A 134 -34.27 -10.59 -3.82
CA GLN A 134 -33.86 -11.97 -4.11
C GLN A 134 -33.06 -12.10 -5.42
N TRP A 135 -32.93 -11.05 -6.20
CA TRP A 135 -32.25 -11.14 -7.50
C TRP A 135 -30.82 -11.66 -7.40
N LYS A 136 -30.51 -12.57 -8.30
CA LYS A 136 -29.16 -13.10 -8.51
C LYS A 136 -28.46 -12.32 -9.64
N VAL A 137 -27.15 -12.29 -9.59
CA VAL A 137 -26.34 -11.61 -10.62
C VAL A 137 -26.61 -12.19 -12.01
N CYS A 138 -26.69 -13.51 -12.16
CA CYS A 138 -26.97 -14.17 -13.44
C CYS A 138 -28.30 -13.76 -14.07
N GLU A 139 -29.31 -13.39 -13.26
CA GLU A 139 -30.62 -12.98 -13.76
C GLU A 139 -30.60 -11.60 -14.44
N LEU A 140 -29.55 -10.79 -14.21
CA LEU A 140 -29.39 -9.47 -14.80
C LEU A 140 -28.39 -9.47 -15.96
N LEU A 141 -28.01 -10.65 -16.44
CA LEU A 141 -27.13 -10.83 -17.60
C LEU A 141 -27.93 -11.28 -18.82
N SER A 142 -27.62 -10.71 -19.99
CA SER A 142 -28.13 -11.12 -21.30
C SER A 142 -27.01 -11.03 -22.32
N ASP A 143 -26.78 -12.07 -23.09
CA ASP A 143 -25.82 -12.13 -24.20
C ASP A 143 -24.45 -11.49 -23.92
N PHE A 144 -23.84 -11.88 -22.79
CA PHE A 144 -22.55 -11.38 -22.32
C PHE A 144 -22.52 -9.89 -21.95
N SER A 145 -23.69 -9.29 -21.73
CA SER A 145 -23.83 -7.90 -21.31
C SER A 145 -24.80 -7.76 -20.13
N TRP A 146 -24.77 -6.60 -19.48
CA TRP A 146 -25.73 -6.26 -18.41
C TRP A 146 -27.06 -5.87 -19.04
N ASP A 147 -28.14 -6.53 -18.64
CA ASP A 147 -29.51 -6.21 -19.05
C ASP A 147 -30.12 -5.15 -18.12
N TRP A 148 -29.88 -3.90 -18.43
CA TRP A 148 -30.40 -2.77 -17.67
C TRP A 148 -31.91 -2.65 -17.70
N GLY A 149 -32.59 -3.23 -18.71
CA GLY A 149 -34.05 -3.19 -18.85
C GLY A 149 -34.78 -3.98 -17.78
N ARG A 150 -34.10 -4.90 -17.09
CA ARG A 150 -34.66 -5.67 -15.97
C ARG A 150 -34.73 -4.88 -14.67
N ILE A 151 -33.99 -3.78 -14.56
CA ILE A 151 -33.98 -2.94 -13.36
C ILE A 151 -35.05 -1.85 -13.56
N PRO A 152 -36.16 -1.85 -12.79
CA PRO A 152 -37.33 -0.99 -13.04
C PRO A 152 -37.12 0.46 -12.56
N PHE A 153 -35.92 0.85 -12.17
CA PHE A 153 -35.56 2.21 -11.74
C PHE A 153 -34.16 2.57 -12.24
N GLU A 154 -33.88 3.86 -12.29
CA GLU A 154 -32.57 4.34 -12.71
C GLU A 154 -31.53 4.18 -11.60
N LEU A 155 -30.46 3.44 -11.89
CA LEU A 155 -29.32 3.29 -10.97
C LEU A 155 -28.50 4.57 -10.93
N PRO A 156 -28.00 4.99 -9.76
CA PRO A 156 -27.04 6.07 -9.67
C PRO A 156 -25.86 5.83 -10.62
N PHE A 157 -25.42 6.88 -11.32
CA PHE A 157 -24.34 6.79 -12.33
C PHE A 157 -23.10 6.07 -11.79
N GLN A 158 -22.72 6.34 -10.54
CA GLN A 158 -21.57 5.70 -9.91
C GLN A 158 -21.74 4.18 -9.79
N VAL A 159 -22.90 3.71 -9.36
CA VAL A 159 -23.20 2.27 -9.24
C VAL A 159 -23.20 1.62 -10.61
N LYS A 160 -23.84 2.24 -11.60
CA LYS A 160 -23.85 1.75 -12.99
C LYS A 160 -22.44 1.65 -13.58
N SER A 161 -21.59 2.67 -13.33
CA SER A 161 -20.20 2.70 -13.78
C SER A 161 -19.34 1.59 -13.15
N ILE A 162 -19.56 1.27 -11.86
CA ILE A 162 -18.89 0.16 -11.19
C ILE A 162 -19.30 -1.18 -11.80
N ILE A 163 -20.59 -1.40 -12.03
CA ILE A 163 -21.13 -2.64 -12.62
C ILE A 163 -20.59 -2.84 -14.04
N GLN A 164 -20.58 -1.80 -14.86
CA GLN A 164 -20.08 -1.86 -16.24
C GLN A 164 -18.61 -2.30 -16.33
N ALA A 165 -17.81 -1.96 -15.34
CA ALA A 165 -16.39 -2.32 -15.29
C ALA A 165 -16.13 -3.79 -14.96
N ILE A 166 -17.15 -4.53 -14.48
CA ILE A 166 -16.99 -5.93 -14.10
C ILE A 166 -17.08 -6.82 -15.36
N PRO A 167 -16.04 -7.60 -15.63
CA PRO A 167 -16.01 -8.47 -16.78
C PRO A 167 -16.94 -9.67 -16.60
N ILE A 168 -17.81 -9.88 -17.57
CA ILE A 168 -18.61 -11.10 -17.69
C ILE A 168 -17.81 -12.10 -18.53
N PRO A 169 -17.59 -13.35 -18.06
CA PRO A 169 -16.88 -14.36 -18.82
C PRO A 169 -17.61 -14.69 -20.12
N ILE A 170 -16.91 -14.71 -21.25
CA ILE A 170 -17.47 -15.00 -22.58
C ILE A 170 -17.22 -16.46 -22.95
N THR A 171 -15.99 -16.92 -22.73
CA THR A 171 -15.51 -18.22 -23.22
C THR A 171 -15.68 -19.35 -22.22
N SER A 172 -15.76 -19.06 -20.93
CA SER A 172 -15.90 -20.09 -19.88
C SER A 172 -17.17 -19.88 -19.05
N ARG A 173 -17.83 -20.98 -18.66
CA ARG A 173 -18.86 -21.00 -17.60
C ARG A 173 -18.20 -21.02 -16.22
N GLY A 174 -17.22 -20.15 -15.98
CA GLY A 174 -16.48 -20.09 -14.73
C GLY A 174 -17.40 -19.95 -13.52
N GLN A 175 -17.08 -20.65 -12.42
CA GLN A 175 -17.76 -20.46 -11.14
C GLN A 175 -17.34 -19.16 -10.50
N ASP A 176 -18.16 -18.62 -9.60
CA ASP A 176 -17.81 -17.49 -8.77
C ASP A 176 -16.53 -17.79 -7.99
N ARG A 177 -15.59 -16.85 -7.98
CA ARG A 177 -14.30 -17.01 -7.27
C ARG A 177 -14.16 -15.96 -6.19
N LEU A 178 -13.76 -16.41 -5.01
CA LEU A 178 -13.46 -15.51 -3.90
C LEU A 178 -12.12 -14.80 -4.16
N ALA A 179 -12.10 -13.48 -4.04
CA ALA A 179 -10.93 -12.65 -4.17
C ALA A 179 -10.75 -11.74 -2.94
N TRP A 180 -9.52 -11.34 -2.68
CA TRP A 180 -9.16 -10.43 -1.60
C TRP A 180 -8.91 -9.02 -2.15
N SER A 181 -9.74 -8.04 -1.80
CA SER A 181 -9.69 -6.68 -2.34
C SER A 181 -8.43 -5.90 -1.97
N GLY A 182 -7.80 -6.24 -0.84
CA GLY A 182 -6.56 -5.63 -0.37
C GLY A 182 -5.30 -6.03 -1.16
N ASN A 183 -5.42 -6.92 -2.15
CA ASN A 183 -4.32 -7.37 -2.99
C ASN A 183 -4.69 -7.26 -4.47
N PRO A 184 -3.89 -6.62 -5.34
CA PRO A 184 -4.19 -6.48 -6.76
C PRO A 184 -4.39 -7.80 -7.52
N ARG A 185 -3.85 -8.92 -7.00
CA ARG A 185 -4.04 -10.26 -7.56
C ARG A 185 -5.28 -10.98 -7.00
N GLY A 186 -5.97 -10.38 -6.05
CA GLY A 186 -7.10 -11.03 -5.37
C GLY A 186 -6.71 -12.19 -4.47
N VAL A 187 -5.42 -12.39 -4.21
CA VAL A 187 -4.92 -13.42 -3.30
C VAL A 187 -4.80 -12.84 -1.90
N PHE A 188 -5.21 -13.60 -0.90
CA PHE A 188 -5.11 -13.17 0.48
C PHE A 188 -3.67 -12.93 0.91
N ASP A 189 -3.39 -11.80 1.55
CA ASP A 189 -2.13 -11.54 2.24
C ASP A 189 -2.35 -10.93 3.63
N LEU A 190 -1.47 -11.31 4.57
CA LEU A 190 -1.56 -10.85 5.96
C LEU A 190 -1.27 -9.36 6.14
N LYS A 191 -0.53 -8.74 5.22
CA LYS A 191 -0.16 -7.33 5.32
C LYS A 191 -1.38 -6.44 5.09
N SER A 192 -2.13 -6.70 4.03
CA SER A 192 -3.35 -5.97 3.74
C SER A 192 -4.46 -6.26 4.76
N ALA A 193 -4.58 -7.52 5.22
CA ALA A 193 -5.50 -7.88 6.30
C ALA A 193 -5.17 -7.16 7.61
N TYR A 194 -3.88 -7.01 7.94
CA TYR A 194 -3.44 -6.21 9.09
C TYR A 194 -3.78 -4.72 8.91
N SER A 195 -3.54 -4.18 7.71
CA SER A 195 -3.87 -2.78 7.41
C SER A 195 -5.36 -2.52 7.55
N LEU A 196 -6.21 -3.43 7.08
CA LEU A 196 -7.66 -3.35 7.21
C LEU A 196 -8.09 -3.45 8.69
N ALA A 197 -7.53 -4.43 9.43
CA ALA A 197 -7.82 -4.62 10.85
C ALA A 197 -7.36 -3.46 11.76
N THR A 198 -6.44 -2.61 11.30
CA THR A 198 -5.90 -1.46 12.00
C THR A 198 -6.21 -0.14 11.31
N ALA A 199 -7.11 -0.13 10.33
CA ALA A 199 -7.60 1.07 9.65
C ALA A 199 -8.46 1.88 10.61
N GLU A 200 -7.82 2.51 11.59
CA GLU A 200 -8.44 3.56 12.38
C GLU A 200 -8.60 4.82 11.51
N VAL A 201 -9.71 5.53 11.78
CA VAL A 201 -10.06 6.85 11.27
C VAL A 201 -8.82 7.69 10.97
N ALA A 202 -8.79 8.29 9.81
CA ALA A 202 -7.68 9.10 9.30
C ALA A 202 -7.22 10.13 10.33
N ALA A 203 -6.24 9.77 11.14
CA ALA A 203 -5.55 10.75 11.97
C ALA A 203 -4.76 11.68 11.04
N PRO A 204 -4.72 12.99 11.33
CA PRO A 204 -4.02 13.95 10.48
C PRO A 204 -2.56 13.52 10.29
N PRO A 205 -1.96 13.84 9.13
CA PRO A 205 -0.58 13.46 8.85
C PRO A 205 0.34 14.02 9.92
N PHE A 206 1.13 13.16 10.57
CA PHE A 206 2.07 13.56 11.60
C PHE A 206 3.18 14.42 10.99
N SER A 207 3.57 15.47 11.69
CA SER A 207 4.57 16.43 11.23
C SER A 207 6.00 15.86 11.12
N SER A 208 6.25 14.63 11.59
CA SER A 208 7.57 13.97 11.62
C SER A 208 7.81 12.91 10.55
N SER A 209 6.83 12.60 9.68
CA SER A 209 6.99 11.56 8.62
C SER A 209 8.14 11.84 7.65
N TRP A 210 8.50 13.10 7.46
CA TRP A 210 9.60 13.53 6.61
C TRP A 210 10.97 13.02 7.09
N ILE A 211 11.16 12.74 8.41
CA ILE A 211 12.41 12.21 8.97
C ILE A 211 12.82 10.92 8.27
N TRP A 212 11.85 10.08 7.92
CA TRP A 212 12.10 8.81 7.22
C TRP A 212 12.48 8.97 5.75
N LYS A 213 12.14 10.12 5.16
CA LYS A 213 12.48 10.48 3.77
C LYS A 213 13.78 11.29 3.66
N LEU A 214 14.37 11.65 4.81
CA LEU A 214 15.60 12.43 4.84
C LEU A 214 16.75 11.64 4.21
N ASP A 215 17.50 12.27 3.31
CA ASP A 215 18.67 11.66 2.67
C ASP A 215 19.86 11.66 3.64
N THR A 216 19.91 10.65 4.49
CA THR A 216 20.97 10.45 5.51
C THR A 216 21.02 8.98 5.95
N LEU A 217 21.97 8.63 6.81
CA LEU A 217 22.14 7.28 7.32
C LEU A 217 20.92 6.82 8.17
N PRO A 218 20.49 5.55 8.07
CA PRO A 218 19.35 5.03 8.84
C PRO A 218 19.49 5.25 10.36
N LYS A 219 20.68 5.11 10.91
CA LYS A 219 20.97 5.37 12.34
C LYS A 219 20.68 6.82 12.73
N ILE A 220 21.00 7.78 11.84
CA ILE A 220 20.77 9.21 12.07
C ILE A 220 19.28 9.53 12.03
N ARG A 221 18.54 8.98 11.05
CA ARG A 221 17.07 9.12 11.00
C ARG A 221 16.40 8.62 12.28
N THR A 222 16.80 7.43 12.75
CA THR A 222 16.28 6.85 13.99
C THR A 222 16.62 7.72 15.20
N PHE A 223 17.82 8.30 15.24
CA PHE A 223 18.24 9.18 16.32
C PHE A 223 17.45 10.49 16.34
N LEU A 224 17.30 11.16 15.18
CA LEU A 224 16.47 12.35 15.06
C LEU A 224 15.02 12.09 15.46
N TRP A 225 14.46 10.96 15.07
CA TRP A 225 13.13 10.53 15.50
C TRP A 225 13.04 10.37 17.02
N ARG A 226 14.05 9.78 17.66
CA ARG A 226 14.12 9.67 19.13
C ARG A 226 14.23 11.05 19.80
N CYS A 227 15.02 11.97 19.26
CA CYS A 227 15.10 13.35 19.74
C CYS A 227 13.73 14.06 19.63
N TYR A 228 13.07 13.92 18.49
CA TYR A 228 11.74 14.48 18.24
C TYR A 228 10.69 14.00 19.26
N HIS A 229 10.79 12.76 19.70
CA HIS A 229 9.89 12.15 20.69
C HIS A 229 10.37 12.24 22.14
N ASN A 230 11.36 13.07 22.45
CA ASN A 230 11.95 13.20 23.80
C ASN A 230 12.38 11.85 24.39
N SER A 231 13.10 11.04 23.63
CA SER A 231 13.34 9.61 23.92
C SER A 231 14.81 9.20 23.81
N ILE A 232 15.72 10.09 24.19
CA ILE A 232 17.16 9.80 24.34
C ILE A 232 17.58 9.93 25.81
N GLY A 233 18.73 9.33 26.16
CA GLY A 233 19.20 9.15 27.55
C GLY A 233 19.91 10.36 28.11
N VAL A 234 19.30 11.54 28.08
CA VAL A 234 19.78 12.73 28.80
C VAL A 234 19.31 12.69 30.26
N MET A 235 20.02 13.39 31.18
CA MET A 235 19.78 13.31 32.62
C MET A 235 18.33 13.66 32.99
N SER A 236 17.75 14.71 32.46
CA SER A 236 16.32 15.05 32.67
C SER A 236 15.35 14.00 32.19
N CYS A 237 15.69 13.24 31.15
CA CYS A 237 14.84 12.13 30.65
C CYS A 237 14.99 10.88 31.56
N LEU A 238 16.14 10.65 32.16
CA LEU A 238 16.39 9.57 33.11
C LEU A 238 15.68 9.84 34.43
N ALA A 239 15.83 11.04 35.00
CA ALA A 239 15.16 11.47 36.24
C ALA A 239 13.62 11.32 36.13
N ARG A 240 13.02 11.80 35.02
CA ARG A 240 11.57 11.65 34.78
C ARG A 240 11.10 10.19 34.69
N ARG A 241 12.01 9.25 34.48
CA ARG A 241 11.73 7.80 34.48
C ARG A 241 12.03 7.11 35.79
N GLY A 242 12.32 7.90 36.82
CA GLY A 242 12.58 7.41 38.17
C GLY A 242 13.98 6.82 38.36
N VAL A 243 14.93 7.20 37.50
CA VAL A 243 16.35 6.91 37.75
C VAL A 243 16.88 7.99 38.68
N ASP A 244 17.55 7.58 39.75
CA ASP A 244 18.18 8.51 40.71
C ASP A 244 19.49 9.04 40.10
N VAL A 245 19.40 10.20 39.46
CA VAL A 245 20.51 10.91 38.82
C VAL A 245 20.33 12.42 38.99
N ASP A 246 21.45 13.12 39.09
CA ASP A 246 21.45 14.58 39.02
C ASP A 246 21.03 15.03 37.62
N GLU A 247 20.10 15.97 37.52
CA GLU A 247 19.61 16.50 36.25
C GLU A 247 20.61 17.45 35.59
N LEU A 248 21.64 17.92 36.27
CA LEU A 248 22.64 18.84 35.72
C LEU A 248 23.43 18.20 34.58
N CYS A 249 23.72 19.03 33.59
CA CYS A 249 24.53 18.60 32.43
C CYS A 249 25.93 18.20 32.86
N PRO A 250 26.38 16.95 32.61
CA PRO A 250 27.68 16.48 33.03
C PRO A 250 28.87 17.24 32.42
N ILE A 251 28.64 17.94 31.29
CA ILE A 251 29.69 18.68 30.57
C ILE A 251 29.85 20.10 31.11
N CYS A 252 28.76 20.87 31.21
CA CYS A 252 28.83 22.27 31.60
C CYS A 252 28.59 22.52 33.09
N GLN A 253 27.96 21.58 33.81
CA GLN A 253 27.64 21.65 35.25
C GLN A 253 26.82 22.91 35.62
N ARG A 254 26.05 23.49 34.67
CA ARG A 254 25.33 24.78 34.92
C ARG A 254 23.82 24.61 34.81
N ASP A 255 23.38 23.98 33.74
CA ASP A 255 21.95 23.86 33.37
C ASP A 255 21.50 22.41 33.39
N PRO A 256 20.20 22.11 33.59
CA PRO A 256 19.67 20.78 33.45
C PRO A 256 19.89 20.23 32.06
N GLU A 257 20.28 18.95 31.95
CA GLU A 257 20.51 18.30 30.67
C GLU A 257 19.20 17.86 30.04
N SER A 258 18.52 18.80 29.39
CA SER A 258 17.45 18.47 28.44
C SER A 258 18.02 18.04 27.11
N ILE A 259 17.18 17.45 26.22
CA ILE A 259 17.63 17.05 24.86
C ILE A 259 18.14 18.26 24.10
N ILE A 260 17.40 19.36 24.12
CA ILE A 260 17.79 20.57 23.39
C ILE A 260 19.07 21.17 23.97
N HIS A 261 19.25 21.12 25.30
CA HIS A 261 20.50 21.54 25.92
C HIS A 261 21.69 20.69 25.44
N ALA A 262 21.53 19.37 25.44
CA ALA A 262 22.59 18.44 25.04
C ALA A 262 23.07 18.60 23.60
N ILE A 263 22.16 18.95 22.68
CA ILE A 263 22.47 18.97 21.22
C ILE A 263 22.51 20.39 20.63
N ARG A 264 22.12 21.45 21.39
CA ARG A 264 22.12 22.85 20.92
C ARG A 264 22.69 23.85 21.94
N ASP A 265 22.14 23.84 23.19
CA ASP A 265 22.28 24.97 24.10
C ASP A 265 23.49 24.93 25.03
N CYS A 266 24.10 23.76 25.23
CA CYS A 266 25.33 23.64 26.02
C CYS A 266 26.46 24.50 25.41
N ASN A 267 27.22 25.21 26.24
CA ASN A 267 28.22 26.18 25.75
C ASN A 267 29.23 25.62 24.77
N TRP A 268 29.70 24.39 24.97
CA TRP A 268 30.60 23.76 24.01
C TRP A 268 29.92 23.43 22.68
N VAL A 269 28.63 23.06 22.74
CA VAL A 269 27.82 22.75 21.54
C VAL A 269 27.52 24.00 20.74
N LYS A 270 27.21 25.14 21.41
CA LYS A 270 27.08 26.45 20.73
C LYS A 270 28.30 26.77 19.91
N GLY A 271 29.50 26.50 20.42
CA GLY A 271 30.74 26.68 19.67
C GLY A 271 30.79 25.84 18.39
N VAL A 272 30.32 24.62 18.41
CA VAL A 272 30.24 23.74 17.22
C VAL A 272 29.28 24.32 16.18
N TRP A 273 28.09 24.75 16.58
CA TRP A 273 27.11 25.33 15.67
C TRP A 273 27.60 26.64 15.02
N LEU A 274 28.28 27.49 15.77
CA LEU A 274 28.90 28.73 15.25
C LEU A 274 29.97 28.41 14.19
N GLN A 275 30.81 27.38 14.45
CA GLN A 275 31.83 26.93 13.50
C GLN A 275 31.22 26.32 12.24
N LEU A 276 30.01 25.72 12.33
CA LEU A 276 29.25 25.22 11.18
C LEU A 276 28.53 26.32 10.41
N GLY A 277 28.62 27.58 10.87
CA GLY A 277 28.09 28.76 10.19
C GLY A 277 26.70 29.21 10.63
N VAL A 278 26.22 28.72 11.77
CA VAL A 278 24.97 29.23 12.36
C VAL A 278 25.23 30.62 12.98
N ASN A 279 24.44 31.62 12.60
CA ASN A 279 24.60 32.98 13.13
C ASN A 279 24.01 33.09 14.55
N THR A 280 24.67 33.82 15.42
CA THR A 280 24.18 34.14 16.77
C THR A 280 22.85 34.90 16.77
N SER A 281 22.60 35.72 15.78
CA SER A 281 21.35 36.49 15.61
C SER A 281 20.16 35.67 15.09
N ASN A 282 20.36 34.40 14.74
CA ASN A 282 19.29 33.53 14.27
C ASN A 282 18.40 33.08 15.44
N GLN A 283 17.42 33.95 15.78
CA GLN A 283 16.49 33.68 16.88
C GLN A 283 15.69 32.39 16.68
N GLU A 284 15.29 32.09 15.45
CA GLU A 284 14.52 30.90 15.12
C GLU A 284 15.32 29.62 15.42
N PHE A 285 16.62 29.60 15.14
CA PHE A 285 17.49 28.48 15.52
C PHE A 285 17.65 28.34 17.03
N TRP A 286 17.88 29.46 17.75
CA TRP A 286 18.30 29.40 19.16
C TRP A 286 17.13 29.34 20.15
N MET A 287 15.92 29.80 19.78
CA MET A 287 14.76 29.90 20.69
C MET A 287 13.69 28.84 20.46
N SER A 288 13.72 28.10 19.36
CA SER A 288 12.73 27.06 19.05
C SER A 288 12.80 25.90 20.05
N ASN A 289 11.65 25.29 20.34
CA ASN A 289 11.59 24.02 21.05
C ASN A 289 12.20 22.88 20.20
N ILE A 290 12.43 21.73 20.79
CA ILE A 290 13.13 20.62 20.13
C ILE A 290 12.43 20.14 18.84
N GLN A 291 11.10 20.11 18.80
CA GLN A 291 10.34 19.62 17.69
C GLN A 291 10.38 20.61 16.52
N ASP A 292 10.14 21.89 16.81
CA ASP A 292 10.21 22.94 15.81
C ASP A 292 11.63 23.12 15.28
N TRP A 293 12.63 23.08 16.15
CA TRP A 293 14.04 23.15 15.77
C TRP A 293 14.45 22.04 14.81
N ILE A 294 14.05 20.78 15.09
CA ILE A 294 14.30 19.64 14.20
C ILE A 294 13.52 19.79 12.87
N ASN A 295 12.26 20.26 12.93
CA ASN A 295 11.46 20.48 11.73
C ASN A 295 12.06 21.56 10.82
N LEU A 296 12.43 22.70 11.38
CA LEU A 296 12.99 23.83 10.63
C LEU A 296 14.30 23.44 9.93
N ASN A 297 15.23 22.87 10.67
CA ASN A 297 16.56 22.58 10.15
C ASN A 297 16.61 21.31 9.28
N GLY A 298 15.82 20.28 9.64
CA GLY A 298 15.80 19.04 8.91
C GLY A 298 15.01 19.08 7.60
N LYS A 299 14.03 20.01 7.47
CA LYS A 299 13.31 20.26 6.21
C LYS A 299 13.97 21.33 5.34
N ALA A 300 14.92 22.10 5.89
CA ALA A 300 15.58 23.19 5.17
C ALA A 300 16.34 22.63 3.96
N ASN A 301 15.69 22.66 2.81
CA ASN A 301 16.25 22.31 1.54
C ASN A 301 16.93 23.54 0.92
N CYS A 302 17.93 24.07 1.62
CA CYS A 302 18.72 25.18 1.06
C CYS A 302 19.48 24.62 -0.17
N SER A 303 19.04 25.07 -1.32
CA SER A 303 19.65 24.80 -2.63
C SER A 303 21.17 24.90 -2.55
N ARG A 304 21.84 24.08 -3.34
CA ARG A 304 23.29 24.05 -3.58
C ARG A 304 23.84 25.39 -4.08
N ALA A 305 23.72 26.44 -3.25
CA ALA A 305 24.40 27.68 -3.53
C ALA A 305 25.89 27.46 -3.26
N GLN A 306 26.69 27.49 -4.30
CA GLN A 306 28.13 27.62 -4.25
C GLN A 306 28.90 26.51 -3.51
N GLY A 307 28.72 25.25 -3.90
CA GLY A 307 29.64 24.17 -3.48
C GLY A 307 29.56 23.72 -2.02
N LYS A 308 28.63 24.26 -1.23
CA LYS A 308 28.39 23.83 0.15
C LYS A 308 27.45 22.62 0.21
N PRO A 309 27.64 21.68 1.16
CA PRO A 309 26.70 20.59 1.39
C PRO A 309 25.30 21.11 1.77
N PRO A 310 24.21 20.35 1.43
CA PRO A 310 22.86 20.69 1.85
C PRO A 310 22.76 20.80 3.37
N TRP A 311 22.07 21.86 3.85
CA TRP A 311 21.99 22.13 5.28
C TRP A 311 21.30 21.01 6.06
N ASN A 312 20.23 20.44 5.55
CA ASN A 312 19.52 19.33 6.20
C ASN A 312 20.39 18.09 6.46
N ILE A 313 21.33 17.78 5.55
CA ILE A 313 22.30 16.70 5.72
C ILE A 313 23.32 17.10 6.78
N THR A 314 23.91 18.30 6.66
CA THR A 314 24.89 18.84 7.61
C THR A 314 24.31 18.90 9.01
N PHE A 315 23.10 19.42 9.18
CA PHE A 315 22.37 19.46 10.44
C PHE A 315 22.19 18.05 11.04
N SER A 316 21.77 17.09 10.24
CA SER A 316 21.50 15.73 10.69
C SER A 316 22.76 15.03 11.20
N PHE A 317 23.86 15.17 10.49
CA PHE A 317 25.16 14.65 10.93
C PHE A 317 25.68 15.40 12.16
N ALA A 318 25.51 16.71 12.24
CA ALA A 318 25.92 17.51 13.38
C ALA A 318 25.21 17.06 14.68
N VAL A 319 23.89 16.92 14.63
CA VAL A 319 23.11 16.45 15.80
C VAL A 319 23.58 15.06 16.27
N TRP A 320 23.86 14.15 15.32
CA TRP A 320 24.39 12.82 15.64
C TRP A 320 25.80 12.85 16.21
N CYS A 321 26.73 13.58 15.60
CA CYS A 321 28.12 13.64 16.03
C CYS A 321 28.28 14.36 17.38
N ILE A 322 27.52 15.42 17.64
CA ILE A 322 27.46 16.10 18.93
C ILE A 322 27.05 15.11 20.02
N TRP A 323 25.96 14.36 19.81
CA TRP A 323 25.50 13.35 20.75
C TRP A 323 26.54 12.26 21.04
N ILE A 324 27.18 11.72 19.99
CA ILE A 324 28.23 10.70 20.17
C ILE A 324 29.42 11.28 20.93
N ASN A 325 29.85 12.50 20.62
CA ASN A 325 30.95 13.14 21.27
C ASN A 325 30.66 13.39 22.77
N GLN A 326 29.43 13.82 23.10
CA GLN A 326 28.96 13.98 24.48
C GLN A 326 28.99 12.65 25.23
N ASN A 327 28.47 11.58 24.65
CA ASN A 327 28.49 10.25 25.26
C ASN A 327 29.93 9.75 25.49
N MET A 328 30.85 10.02 24.59
CA MET A 328 32.27 9.68 24.75
C MET A 328 32.90 10.46 25.92
N ALA A 329 32.49 11.71 26.11
CA ALA A 329 32.98 12.49 27.25
C ALA A 329 32.38 11.99 28.58
N VAL A 330 31.09 11.71 28.62
CA VAL A 330 30.40 11.29 29.86
C VAL A 330 30.77 9.87 30.29
N PHE A 331 30.79 8.91 29.37
CA PHE A 331 30.97 7.50 29.70
C PHE A 331 32.40 7.01 29.62
N ASN A 332 33.22 7.62 28.75
CA ASN A 332 34.60 7.16 28.52
C ASN A 332 35.66 8.16 29.03
N GLY A 333 35.25 9.23 29.73
CA GLY A 333 36.17 10.24 30.28
C GLY A 333 36.99 11.00 29.23
N LYS A 334 36.57 10.95 27.93
CA LYS A 334 37.27 11.67 26.88
C LYS A 334 36.91 13.15 26.94
N ARG A 335 37.90 14.03 26.67
CA ARG A 335 37.61 15.45 26.52
C ARG A 335 36.73 15.68 25.24
N VAL A 336 35.83 16.67 25.31
CA VAL A 336 35.04 17.07 24.16
C VAL A 336 35.94 17.51 23.00
N ASN A 337 35.63 17.06 21.79
CA ASN A 337 36.45 17.34 20.62
C ASN A 337 36.22 18.79 20.14
N GLN A 338 37.22 19.63 20.23
CA GLN A 338 37.17 21.02 19.80
C GLN A 338 37.14 21.18 18.26
N ASN A 339 37.58 20.16 17.52
CA ASN A 339 37.57 20.12 16.05
C ASN A 339 36.36 19.36 15.47
N LEU A 340 35.31 19.17 16.29
CA LEU A 340 34.14 18.38 15.89
C LEU A 340 33.45 18.91 14.64
N SER A 341 33.42 20.22 14.41
CA SER A 341 32.86 20.84 13.19
C SER A 341 33.55 20.38 11.91
N LYS A 342 34.89 20.23 11.92
CA LYS A 342 35.64 19.71 10.79
C LYS A 342 35.34 18.23 10.54
N GLU A 343 35.26 17.44 11.60
CA GLU A 343 34.92 16.03 11.52
C GLU A 343 33.50 15.83 10.94
N ILE A 344 32.53 16.63 11.39
CA ILE A 344 31.17 16.64 10.84
C ILE A 344 31.21 16.92 9.34
N MET A 345 31.90 17.96 8.91
CA MET A 345 31.99 18.32 7.50
C MET A 345 32.64 17.22 6.67
N ASN A 346 33.68 16.57 7.17
CA ASN A 346 34.30 15.44 6.47
C ASN A 346 33.35 14.26 6.31
N GLN A 347 32.62 13.89 7.36
CA GLN A 347 31.62 12.82 7.29
C GLN A 347 30.46 13.16 6.33
N VAL A 348 30.03 14.41 6.29
CA VAL A 348 29.00 14.90 5.35
C VAL A 348 29.48 14.80 3.91
N LEU A 349 30.70 15.26 3.63
CA LEU A 349 31.28 15.21 2.28
C LEU A 349 31.50 13.76 1.81
N GLU A 350 32.00 12.89 2.69
CA GLU A 350 32.14 11.46 2.43
C GLU A 350 30.79 10.80 2.10
N PHE A 351 29.76 11.08 2.91
CA PHE A 351 28.42 10.58 2.67
C PHE A 351 27.87 11.03 1.30
N ILE A 352 27.99 12.32 0.98
CA ILE A 352 27.52 12.86 -0.30
C ILE A 352 28.29 12.22 -1.46
N TYR A 353 29.60 12.07 -1.33
CA TYR A 353 30.42 11.40 -2.34
C TYR A 353 29.96 9.95 -2.57
N CYS A 354 29.74 9.19 -1.49
CA CYS A 354 29.32 7.78 -1.60
C CYS A 354 27.91 7.60 -2.18
N VAL A 355 26.98 8.52 -1.88
CA VAL A 355 25.57 8.39 -2.28
C VAL A 355 25.30 9.02 -3.64
N HIS A 356 25.93 10.15 -3.94
CA HIS A 356 25.67 10.94 -5.14
C HIS A 356 26.76 10.82 -6.22
N SER A 357 27.81 9.99 -6.01
CA SER A 357 28.72 9.66 -7.10
C SER A 357 27.92 9.01 -8.22
N PRO A 358 28.04 9.50 -9.47
CA PRO A 358 27.30 8.92 -10.59
C PRO A 358 27.74 7.46 -10.76
N ARG A 359 26.91 6.53 -10.30
CA ARG A 359 27.00 5.16 -10.78
C ARG A 359 26.82 5.25 -12.27
N ASN A 360 27.81 4.77 -13.05
CA ASN A 360 27.87 4.84 -14.50
C ASN A 360 26.48 5.00 -15.12
N PRO A 361 26.19 6.12 -15.83
CA PRO A 361 24.90 6.29 -16.44
C PRO A 361 24.71 5.12 -17.40
N VAL A 362 23.69 4.30 -17.13
CA VAL A 362 23.24 3.35 -18.13
C VAL A 362 22.93 4.18 -19.37
N ARG A 363 23.74 4.07 -20.41
CA ARG A 363 23.52 4.77 -21.67
C ARG A 363 22.14 4.36 -22.17
N LYS A 364 21.17 5.22 -21.98
CA LYS A 364 19.86 5.07 -22.63
C LYS A 364 20.09 5.32 -24.11
N PHE A 365 20.14 4.24 -24.89
CA PHE A 365 20.09 4.36 -26.34
C PHE A 365 18.66 4.77 -26.70
N ASN A 366 18.49 5.96 -27.23
CA ASN A 366 17.24 6.36 -27.87
C ASN A 366 17.10 5.53 -29.16
N ARG A 367 16.39 4.41 -29.07
CA ARG A 367 15.89 3.72 -30.27
C ARG A 367 14.66 4.48 -30.74
N GLY A 368 14.69 5.01 -31.95
CA GLY A 368 13.50 5.49 -32.62
C GLY A 368 12.57 4.29 -32.89
N ILE A 369 11.54 4.15 -32.03
CA ILE A 369 10.49 3.12 -32.22
C ILE A 369 9.50 3.70 -33.23
N ARG A 370 9.30 3.00 -34.34
CA ARG A 370 8.25 3.31 -35.33
C ARG A 370 7.31 2.12 -35.47
N TRP A 371 6.11 2.39 -35.89
CA TRP A 371 5.14 1.34 -36.20
C TRP A 371 5.63 0.55 -37.44
N GLU A 372 5.55 -0.78 -37.40
CA GLU A 372 5.95 -1.68 -38.47
C GLU A 372 4.73 -2.43 -38.98
N ARG A 373 4.66 -2.62 -40.32
CA ARG A 373 3.62 -3.42 -40.95
C ARG A 373 3.71 -4.87 -40.54
N PRO A 374 2.59 -5.62 -40.46
CA PRO A 374 2.65 -7.06 -40.26
C PRO A 374 3.22 -7.78 -41.50
N PRO A 375 3.65 -9.04 -41.35
CA PRO A 375 4.07 -9.84 -42.48
C PRO A 375 2.96 -10.02 -43.55
N LEU A 376 3.36 -10.32 -44.77
CA LEU A 376 2.42 -10.55 -45.90
C LEU A 376 1.37 -11.62 -45.54
N GLY A 377 0.10 -11.32 -45.75
CA GLY A 377 -1.03 -12.17 -45.42
C GLY A 377 -1.39 -12.22 -43.91
N TRP A 378 -0.78 -11.34 -43.08
CA TRP A 378 -1.14 -11.20 -41.67
C TRP A 378 -1.89 -9.89 -41.43
N MET A 379 -2.73 -9.90 -40.42
CA MET A 379 -3.35 -8.69 -39.88
C MET A 379 -2.65 -8.25 -38.62
N LYS A 380 -2.71 -6.97 -38.30
CA LYS A 380 -2.16 -6.39 -37.08
C LYS A 380 -3.24 -5.68 -36.27
N LEU A 381 -3.42 -6.13 -35.03
CA LEU A 381 -4.27 -5.50 -34.03
C LEU A 381 -3.41 -4.63 -33.11
N ASN A 382 -3.64 -3.31 -33.14
CA ASN A 382 -3.13 -2.38 -32.15
C ASN A 382 -4.25 -2.04 -31.15
N THR A 383 -4.03 -2.22 -29.85
CA THR A 383 -5.04 -1.94 -28.83
C THR A 383 -4.44 -1.16 -27.66
N ASP A 384 -5.24 -0.30 -27.07
CA ASP A 384 -4.91 0.46 -25.88
C ASP A 384 -6.11 0.60 -24.93
N GLY A 385 -5.82 0.81 -23.66
CA GLY A 385 -6.79 1.08 -22.62
C GLY A 385 -6.34 2.26 -21.76
N SER A 386 -7.20 3.24 -21.60
CA SER A 386 -6.94 4.44 -20.82
C SER A 386 -7.76 4.49 -19.54
N TRP A 387 -7.22 5.12 -18.52
CA TRP A 387 -7.84 5.37 -17.23
C TRP A 387 -7.60 6.80 -16.77
N LEU A 388 -8.68 7.51 -16.44
CA LEU A 388 -8.64 8.88 -15.91
C LEU A 388 -8.82 8.81 -14.39
N GLY A 389 -7.73 8.78 -13.66
CA GLY A 389 -7.69 8.56 -12.21
C GLY A 389 -8.58 9.47 -11.37
N GLY A 390 -8.71 10.74 -11.75
CA GLY A 390 -9.53 11.72 -11.02
C GLY A 390 -11.04 11.57 -11.23
N ALA A 391 -11.48 10.95 -12.35
CA ALA A 391 -12.87 10.76 -12.69
C ALA A 391 -13.35 9.30 -12.57
N GLU A 392 -12.45 8.39 -12.14
CA GLU A 392 -12.70 6.94 -12.09
C GLU A 392 -13.32 6.37 -13.38
N ARG A 393 -12.98 6.97 -14.54
CA ARG A 393 -13.50 6.57 -15.85
C ARG A 393 -12.41 5.87 -16.64
N ALA A 394 -12.78 4.77 -17.29
CA ALA A 394 -11.90 4.04 -18.19
C ALA A 394 -12.56 3.74 -19.50
N GLY A 395 -11.75 3.63 -20.55
CA GLY A 395 -12.15 3.22 -21.87
C GLY A 395 -11.05 2.43 -22.55
N CYS A 396 -11.40 1.70 -23.60
CA CYS A 396 -10.44 1.03 -24.46
C CYS A 396 -10.82 1.19 -25.92
N GLY A 397 -9.85 0.95 -26.80
CA GLY A 397 -10.04 0.95 -28.23
C GLY A 397 -8.94 0.18 -28.95
N GLY A 398 -9.18 -0.11 -30.20
CA GLY A 398 -8.20 -0.78 -31.02
C GLY A 398 -8.50 -0.65 -32.53
N ILE A 399 -7.47 -0.92 -33.32
CA ILE A 399 -7.48 -0.84 -34.76
C ILE A 399 -6.86 -2.09 -35.35
N VAL A 400 -7.49 -2.67 -36.34
CA VAL A 400 -6.97 -3.77 -37.16
C VAL A 400 -6.51 -3.21 -38.48
N ARG A 401 -5.29 -3.53 -38.90
CA ARG A 401 -4.69 -3.16 -40.19
C ARG A 401 -4.20 -4.40 -40.92
N ASP A 402 -4.21 -4.33 -42.26
CA ASP A 402 -3.67 -5.36 -43.12
C ASP A 402 -2.12 -5.25 -43.28
N ASP A 403 -1.57 -6.11 -44.12
CA ASP A 403 -0.14 -6.15 -44.41
C ASP A 403 0.35 -4.96 -45.26
N GLN A 404 -0.54 -4.17 -45.87
CA GLN A 404 -0.22 -2.90 -46.50
C GLN A 404 -0.25 -1.74 -45.51
N GLY A 405 -0.76 -1.97 -44.28
CA GLY A 405 -0.95 -0.97 -43.24
C GLY A 405 -2.27 -0.21 -43.33
N GLU A 406 -3.16 -0.64 -44.27
CA GLU A 406 -4.46 -0.02 -44.44
C GLU A 406 -5.42 -0.42 -43.32
N TRP A 407 -6.35 0.47 -43.03
CA TRP A 407 -7.36 0.25 -41.99
C TRP A 407 -8.40 -0.78 -42.45
N VAL A 408 -8.64 -1.80 -41.62
CA VAL A 408 -9.64 -2.84 -41.89
C VAL A 408 -10.86 -2.66 -41.00
N ALA A 409 -10.64 -2.54 -39.70
CA ALA A 409 -11.68 -2.38 -38.69
C ALA A 409 -11.17 -1.72 -37.42
N GLY A 410 -12.08 -1.28 -36.56
CA GLY A 410 -11.73 -0.72 -35.26
C GLY A 410 -12.89 -0.75 -34.30
N PHE A 411 -12.61 -0.54 -33.04
CA PHE A 411 -13.60 -0.47 -31.98
C PHE A 411 -13.23 0.58 -30.96
N SER A 412 -14.23 1.05 -30.23
CA SER A 412 -14.07 1.80 -28.98
C SER A 412 -15.13 1.35 -27.99
N ARG A 413 -14.76 1.30 -26.70
CA ARG A 413 -15.67 0.89 -25.62
C ARG A 413 -15.48 1.74 -24.38
N HIS A 414 -16.58 2.21 -23.81
CA HIS A 414 -16.61 2.75 -22.45
C HIS A 414 -16.67 1.59 -21.46
N ILE A 415 -15.72 1.53 -20.51
CA ILE A 415 -15.58 0.42 -19.56
C ILE A 415 -16.26 0.75 -18.21
N GLY A 416 -16.29 2.02 -17.82
CA GLY A 416 -16.73 2.43 -16.48
C GLY A 416 -15.56 2.66 -15.52
N SER A 417 -15.71 2.31 -14.24
CA SER A 417 -14.72 2.58 -13.17
C SER A 417 -13.78 1.38 -12.98
N THR A 418 -12.55 1.46 -13.48
CA THR A 418 -11.52 0.43 -13.31
C THR A 418 -10.11 1.06 -13.26
N ASN A 419 -9.05 0.26 -13.34
CA ASN A 419 -7.66 0.72 -13.38
C ASN A 419 -7.04 0.53 -14.78
N SER A 420 -5.86 1.14 -15.01
CA SER A 420 -5.17 1.10 -16.32
C SER A 420 -4.85 -0.33 -16.78
N PHE A 421 -4.42 -1.22 -15.89
CA PHE A 421 -4.10 -2.61 -16.24
C PHE A 421 -5.35 -3.36 -16.73
N THR A 422 -6.47 -3.24 -16.02
CA THR A 422 -7.74 -3.85 -16.39
C THR A 422 -8.29 -3.25 -17.69
N ALA A 423 -8.15 -1.93 -17.89
CA ALA A 423 -8.58 -1.27 -19.14
C ALA A 423 -7.84 -1.80 -20.36
N LYS A 424 -6.54 -2.07 -20.25
CA LYS A 424 -5.74 -2.66 -21.34
C LYS A 424 -6.12 -4.12 -21.63
N LEU A 425 -6.44 -4.90 -20.60
CA LEU A 425 -6.99 -6.26 -20.80
C LEU A 425 -8.35 -6.24 -21.50
N TRP A 426 -9.22 -5.28 -21.15
CA TRP A 426 -10.47 -5.06 -21.85
C TRP A 426 -10.24 -4.75 -23.35
N GLY A 427 -9.31 -3.84 -23.65
CA GLY A 427 -8.95 -3.52 -25.03
C GLY A 427 -8.47 -4.74 -25.81
N LEU A 428 -7.61 -5.55 -25.20
CA LEU A 428 -7.15 -6.78 -25.83
C LEU A 428 -8.30 -7.76 -26.09
N ARG A 429 -9.18 -8.00 -25.10
CA ARG A 429 -10.32 -8.91 -25.25
C ARG A 429 -11.25 -8.48 -26.39
N GLU A 430 -11.66 -7.21 -26.40
CA GLU A 430 -12.55 -6.67 -27.44
C GLU A 430 -11.89 -6.74 -28.83
N GLY A 431 -10.59 -6.44 -28.91
CA GLY A 431 -9.83 -6.55 -30.14
C GLY A 431 -9.75 -7.98 -30.69
N LEU A 432 -9.49 -8.96 -29.80
CA LEU A 432 -9.47 -10.38 -30.19
C LEU A 432 -10.85 -10.86 -30.65
N ILE A 433 -11.93 -10.45 -29.98
CA ILE A 433 -13.31 -10.75 -30.41
C ILE A 433 -13.57 -10.18 -31.80
N LEU A 434 -13.20 -8.93 -32.06
CA LEU A 434 -13.34 -8.31 -33.38
C LEU A 434 -12.58 -9.11 -34.44
N CYS A 435 -11.34 -9.52 -34.16
CA CYS A 435 -10.55 -10.31 -35.10
C CYS A 435 -11.14 -11.70 -35.36
N CYS A 436 -11.71 -12.37 -34.34
CA CYS A 436 -12.42 -13.63 -34.50
C CYS A 436 -13.66 -13.45 -35.37
N ASN A 437 -14.46 -12.40 -35.18
CA ASN A 437 -15.66 -12.11 -35.96
C ASN A 437 -15.34 -11.78 -37.45
N LEU A 438 -14.13 -11.27 -37.71
CA LEU A 438 -13.63 -11.03 -39.07
C LEU A 438 -12.97 -12.28 -39.68
N ASN A 439 -13.00 -13.43 -39.01
CA ASN A 439 -12.38 -14.68 -39.45
C ASN A 439 -10.90 -14.55 -39.82
N ILE A 440 -10.14 -13.75 -39.04
CA ILE A 440 -8.71 -13.56 -39.27
C ILE A 440 -7.97 -14.81 -38.75
N GLU A 441 -7.17 -15.44 -39.62
CA GLU A 441 -6.41 -16.64 -39.26
C GLU A 441 -5.00 -16.35 -38.67
N SER A 442 -4.38 -15.26 -39.15
CA SER A 442 -3.01 -14.90 -38.80
C SER A 442 -2.95 -13.47 -38.25
N LEU A 443 -2.63 -13.31 -36.97
CA LEU A 443 -2.76 -12.05 -36.26
C LEU A 443 -1.45 -11.69 -35.55
N VAL A 444 -0.98 -10.45 -35.71
CA VAL A 444 0.01 -9.83 -34.84
C VAL A 444 -0.73 -8.91 -33.85
N VAL A 445 -0.53 -9.11 -32.56
CA VAL A 445 -1.11 -8.25 -31.53
C VAL A 445 -0.03 -7.37 -30.94
N GLU A 446 -0.27 -6.07 -30.91
CA GLU A 446 0.64 -5.08 -30.35
C GLU A 446 -0.07 -4.19 -29.32
N LEU A 447 0.49 -4.13 -28.12
CA LEU A 447 0.03 -3.27 -27.04
C LEU A 447 1.23 -2.71 -26.27
N ASP A 448 1.06 -1.54 -25.67
CA ASP A 448 2.12 -0.80 -24.96
C ASP A 448 2.37 -1.27 -23.51
N ALA A 449 1.71 -2.34 -23.07
CA ALA A 449 1.77 -2.83 -21.71
C ALA A 449 2.50 -4.16 -21.57
N GLN A 450 3.80 -4.12 -21.38
CA GLN A 450 4.62 -5.33 -21.15
C GLN A 450 4.04 -6.21 -20.02
N ALA A 451 3.52 -5.62 -18.94
CA ALA A 451 2.90 -6.37 -17.84
C ALA A 451 1.68 -7.21 -18.28
N VAL A 452 0.90 -6.77 -19.25
CA VAL A 452 -0.23 -7.55 -19.83
C VAL A 452 0.30 -8.73 -20.63
N VAL A 453 1.32 -8.51 -21.46
CA VAL A 453 1.97 -9.56 -22.26
C VAL A 453 2.57 -10.63 -21.37
N ASP A 454 3.30 -10.24 -20.33
CA ASP A 454 3.95 -11.15 -19.39
C ASP A 454 2.95 -12.05 -18.66
N VAL A 455 1.82 -11.48 -18.26
CA VAL A 455 0.75 -12.20 -17.55
C VAL A 455 0.02 -13.17 -18.48
N LEU A 456 -0.19 -12.83 -19.75
CA LEU A 456 -0.80 -13.70 -20.73
C LEU A 456 0.09 -14.91 -21.07
N LYS A 457 1.39 -14.68 -21.25
CA LYS A 457 2.38 -15.72 -21.53
C LYS A 457 2.64 -16.64 -20.35
N ASN A 458 2.42 -16.20 -19.12
CA ASN A 458 2.63 -16.98 -17.93
C ASN A 458 1.36 -17.72 -17.49
N ASN A 459 1.19 -18.96 -17.94
CA ASN A 459 0.03 -19.79 -17.59
C ASN A 459 -0.08 -20.10 -16.09
N ALA A 460 1.01 -20.02 -15.34
CA ALA A 460 1.00 -20.20 -13.89
C ALA A 460 0.58 -18.92 -13.12
N TYR A 461 0.43 -17.81 -13.82
CA TYR A 461 -0.01 -16.58 -13.19
C TYR A 461 -1.52 -16.62 -12.85
N VAL A 462 -1.82 -16.54 -11.56
CA VAL A 462 -3.19 -16.49 -11.04
C VAL A 462 -3.50 -15.06 -10.58
N ASN A 463 -4.61 -14.52 -11.06
CA ASN A 463 -5.15 -13.26 -10.60
C ASN A 463 -6.68 -13.37 -10.48
N ASN A 464 -7.18 -13.52 -9.26
CA ASN A 464 -8.61 -13.75 -9.02
C ASN A 464 -9.49 -12.55 -9.37
N VAL A 465 -8.94 -11.33 -9.44
CA VAL A 465 -9.71 -10.12 -9.76
C VAL A 465 -10.03 -10.01 -11.23
N VAL A 466 -9.03 -10.27 -12.10
CA VAL A 466 -9.16 -10.11 -13.56
C VAL A 466 -9.21 -11.44 -14.30
N SER A 467 -9.41 -12.56 -13.57
CA SER A 467 -9.45 -13.90 -14.16
C SER A 467 -10.41 -14.03 -15.34
N PRO A 468 -11.65 -13.47 -15.35
CA PRO A 468 -12.51 -13.60 -16.51
C PRO A 468 -11.91 -13.00 -17.77
N LEU A 469 -11.27 -11.82 -17.67
CA LEU A 469 -10.60 -11.19 -18.82
C LEU A 469 -9.38 -11.98 -19.29
N LEU A 470 -8.58 -12.47 -18.35
CA LEU A 470 -7.38 -13.26 -18.66
C LEU A 470 -7.73 -14.59 -19.32
N ASP A 471 -8.73 -15.29 -18.78
CA ASP A 471 -9.19 -16.57 -19.28
C ASP A 471 -9.79 -16.40 -20.68
N ASP A 472 -10.61 -15.36 -20.90
CA ASP A 472 -11.15 -15.00 -22.22
C ASP A 472 -10.02 -14.68 -23.21
N CYS A 473 -9.08 -13.81 -22.86
CA CYS A 473 -7.97 -13.46 -23.76
C CYS A 473 -7.12 -14.67 -24.13
N ARG A 474 -6.83 -15.57 -23.19
CA ARG A 474 -6.05 -16.80 -23.45
C ARG A 474 -6.80 -17.74 -24.38
N GLN A 475 -8.09 -17.97 -24.17
CA GLN A 475 -8.90 -18.84 -25.01
C GLN A 475 -9.09 -18.26 -26.41
N LEU A 476 -9.38 -16.95 -26.51
CA LEU A 476 -9.48 -16.26 -27.80
C LEU A 476 -8.13 -16.32 -28.55
N THR A 477 -7.00 -16.12 -27.86
CA THR A 477 -5.68 -16.23 -28.47
C THR A 477 -5.44 -17.64 -29.03
N ALA A 478 -5.88 -18.69 -28.34
CA ALA A 478 -5.74 -20.06 -28.77
C ALA A 478 -6.63 -20.43 -29.99
N SER A 479 -7.64 -19.61 -30.34
CA SER A 479 -8.50 -19.85 -31.50
C SER A 479 -7.88 -19.43 -32.83
N PHE A 480 -6.83 -18.59 -32.81
CA PHE A 480 -6.13 -18.19 -34.03
C PHE A 480 -5.14 -19.28 -34.46
N ARG A 481 -5.07 -19.48 -35.80
CA ARG A 481 -4.13 -20.44 -36.39
C ARG A 481 -2.67 -20.03 -36.15
N ARG A 482 -2.39 -18.71 -36.14
CA ARG A 482 -1.08 -18.10 -35.90
C ARG A 482 -1.28 -16.74 -35.19
N ILE A 483 -0.62 -16.56 -34.07
CA ILE A 483 -0.66 -15.30 -33.31
C ILE A 483 0.69 -15.00 -32.66
#